data_0d41a30cb0d69a4eee015f482dd08a4e
#
_entry.id   0d41a30cb0d69a4eee015f482dd08a4e
#
_cell.length_a   1.000
_cell.length_b   1.000
_cell.length_c   1.000
_cell.angle_alpha   90.00
_cell.angle_beta   90.00
_cell.angle_gamma   90.00
#
_symmetry.space_group_name_H-M   'P 1'
#
loop_
_entity.id
_entity.type
_entity.pdbx_description
1 polymer ?
#
loop_
_entity_poly.entity_id
_entity_poly.type
_entity_poly.pdbx_seq_one_letter_code
_entity_poly.pdbx_strand_id
1 'polypeptide(L)'
;MRPLVSLSLLFCVFAAQAQDKVLNLYSWSAYIPEQALERFKAETGIRVKYDIFDSAEALDSKLLTGGSGYDVVFPASSGLARAIQAKAVQPIDRSLLSNLGNLDPELLAKLASSDPGNQYGLPYTWGTIGLGYNSQAVEQRLPGVASNSLDLLFKPEYASKLKGCGIAVIDSPQEVIAIALHYLGKDPYSSDRDDLAAAQQLLAGLQPNLRYVGSGRHIDDLAKGEICLALTYNGDALLAADNAREAGQPFDVHYRIPVEGTLIWFDTLAIPVDAPHPKAAHAFIDHMLRPEAIAELTNSVFFANANRAAGELVDAAITRDPDIYPPAEVRARLFSEQLLPLRQQRERTRIWATFRSQY
;
A
#
# COMPACT_ATOMS: atom_id res chain seq x y z
N MET A 1 39.25 -76.12 -11.04
CA MET A 1 39.41 -74.74 -10.57
C MET A 1 38.42 -73.90 -11.38
N ARG A 2 37.34 -73.47 -10.76
CA ARG A 2 36.33 -72.58 -11.34
C ARG A 2 36.47 -71.15 -10.64
N PRO A 3 36.57 -70.04 -11.34
CA PRO A 3 36.61 -68.73 -10.74
C PRO A 3 35.22 -68.30 -10.33
N LEU A 4 35.07 -67.86 -9.06
CA LEU A 4 33.91 -67.14 -8.56
C LEU A 4 33.96 -65.70 -9.12
N VAL A 5 32.93 -65.34 -9.85
CA VAL A 5 32.69 -63.99 -10.28
C VAL A 5 31.83 -63.33 -9.20
N SER A 6 32.44 -62.42 -8.43
CA SER A 6 31.75 -61.57 -7.43
C SER A 6 31.05 -60.43 -8.18
N LEU A 7 29.73 -60.49 -8.21
CA LEU A 7 28.87 -59.41 -8.74
C LEU A 7 28.66 -58.36 -7.68
N SER A 8 29.45 -57.26 -7.73
CA SER A 8 29.27 -56.10 -6.85
C SER A 8 28.08 -55.29 -7.32
N LEU A 9 26.94 -55.39 -6.62
CA LEU A 9 25.80 -54.47 -6.77
C LEU A 9 26.19 -53.08 -6.28
N LEU A 10 26.40 -52.14 -7.19
CA LEU A 10 26.50 -50.73 -6.87
C LEU A 10 25.06 -50.19 -6.55
N PHE A 11 24.80 -50.06 -5.26
CA PHE A 11 23.63 -49.29 -4.81
C PHE A 11 23.92 -47.80 -5.03
N CYS A 12 23.43 -47.24 -6.13
CA CYS A 12 23.30 -45.80 -6.30
C CYS A 12 22.24 -45.29 -5.31
N VAL A 13 22.67 -44.85 -4.14
CA VAL A 13 21.85 -44.07 -3.23
C VAL A 13 21.64 -42.72 -3.90
N PHE A 14 20.49 -42.53 -4.55
CA PHE A 14 19.99 -41.20 -4.86
C PHE A 14 19.73 -40.52 -3.52
N ALA A 15 20.73 -39.78 -3.01
CA ALA A 15 20.48 -38.76 -2.02
C ALA A 15 19.56 -37.74 -2.71
N ALA A 16 18.25 -37.90 -2.54
CA ALA A 16 17.33 -36.79 -2.75
C ALA A 16 17.84 -35.70 -1.80
N GLN A 17 18.51 -34.70 -2.37
CA GLN A 17 18.79 -33.47 -1.65
C GLN A 17 17.44 -32.97 -1.16
N ALA A 18 17.18 -33.15 0.12
CA ALA A 18 16.14 -32.43 0.80
C ALA A 18 16.55 -30.95 0.71
N GLN A 19 16.17 -30.32 -0.38
CA GLN A 19 16.29 -28.89 -0.55
C GLN A 19 15.56 -28.31 0.67
N ASP A 20 16.30 -27.66 1.57
CA ASP A 20 15.69 -27.06 2.75
C ASP A 20 14.51 -26.22 2.27
N LYS A 21 13.32 -26.71 2.56
CA LYS A 21 12.08 -26.03 2.18
C LYS A 21 11.96 -24.79 3.05
N VAL A 22 12.60 -23.72 2.61
CA VAL A 22 12.62 -22.41 3.28
C VAL A 22 12.08 -21.37 2.31
N LEU A 23 11.35 -20.41 2.85
CA LEU A 23 10.90 -19.20 2.18
C LEU A 23 11.33 -18.01 3.02
N ASN A 24 12.02 -17.06 2.42
CA ASN A 24 12.46 -15.83 3.07
C ASN A 24 11.54 -14.69 2.62
N LEU A 25 10.77 -14.13 3.54
CA LEU A 25 9.86 -12.99 3.29
C LEU A 25 10.45 -11.71 3.86
N TYR A 26 10.25 -10.60 3.16
CA TYR A 26 10.58 -9.26 3.63
C TYR A 26 9.38 -8.34 3.41
N SER A 27 8.69 -7.96 4.49
CA SER A 27 7.41 -7.27 4.44
C SER A 27 7.30 -6.20 5.53
N TRP A 28 6.21 -5.47 5.50
CA TRP A 28 5.83 -4.57 6.58
C TRP A 28 5.58 -5.33 7.89
N SER A 29 5.70 -4.63 9.01
CA SER A 29 5.38 -5.21 10.33
C SER A 29 3.89 -5.56 10.42
N ALA A 30 3.57 -6.71 11.06
CA ALA A 30 2.20 -7.18 11.28
C ALA A 30 1.34 -7.30 10.00
N TYR A 31 1.96 -7.56 8.85
CA TYR A 31 1.31 -7.49 7.54
C TYR A 31 0.96 -8.86 6.94
N ILE A 32 1.28 -9.93 7.62
CA ILE A 32 0.91 -11.31 7.25
C ILE A 32 0.39 -11.99 8.50
N PRO A 33 -0.86 -12.49 8.51
CA PRO A 33 -1.41 -13.20 9.65
C PRO A 33 -0.59 -14.47 9.97
N GLU A 34 -0.27 -14.66 11.24
CA GLU A 34 0.51 -15.83 11.69
C GLU A 34 -0.17 -17.14 11.29
N GLN A 35 -1.50 -17.20 11.41
CA GLN A 35 -2.28 -18.37 11.03
C GLN A 35 -2.17 -18.71 9.55
N ALA A 36 -2.09 -17.70 8.66
CA ALA A 36 -1.85 -17.93 7.23
C ALA A 36 -0.46 -18.55 6.98
N LEU A 37 0.56 -18.10 7.71
CA LEU A 37 1.91 -18.67 7.64
C LEU A 37 1.96 -20.10 8.15
N GLU A 38 1.29 -20.41 9.26
CA GLU A 38 1.22 -21.76 9.81
C GLU A 38 0.44 -22.72 8.89
N ARG A 39 -0.64 -22.28 8.25
CA ARG A 39 -1.34 -23.08 7.22
C ARG A 39 -0.45 -23.36 6.02
N PHE A 40 0.21 -22.32 5.49
CA PHE A 40 1.16 -22.49 4.40
C PHE A 40 2.24 -23.54 4.71
N LYS A 41 2.83 -23.46 5.91
CA LYS A 41 3.82 -24.42 6.39
C LYS A 41 3.25 -25.83 6.54
N ALA A 42 2.03 -25.96 7.10
CA ALA A 42 1.38 -27.26 7.29
C ALA A 42 1.08 -27.97 5.96
N GLU A 43 0.63 -27.20 4.96
CA GLU A 43 0.26 -27.73 3.63
C GLU A 43 1.46 -28.04 2.74
N THR A 44 2.50 -27.22 2.80
CA THR A 44 3.65 -27.31 1.86
C THR A 44 4.90 -27.92 2.48
N GLY A 45 4.99 -27.94 3.81
CA GLY A 45 6.21 -28.29 4.55
C GLY A 45 7.32 -27.26 4.38
N ILE A 46 7.03 -26.06 3.83
CA ILE A 46 7.98 -24.97 3.65
C ILE A 46 8.00 -24.14 4.94
N ARG A 47 9.18 -23.96 5.53
CA ARG A 47 9.39 -23.12 6.71
C ARG A 47 9.57 -21.67 6.26
N VAL A 48 8.79 -20.76 6.82
CA VAL A 48 8.89 -19.33 6.54
C VAL A 48 9.87 -18.67 7.50
N LYS A 49 10.76 -17.84 6.97
CA LYS A 49 11.52 -16.82 7.69
C LYS A 49 10.94 -15.48 7.30
N TYR A 50 10.50 -14.71 8.26
CA TYR A 50 9.81 -13.45 8.07
C TYR A 50 10.59 -12.31 8.72
N ASP A 51 11.20 -11.48 7.88
CA ASP A 51 11.88 -10.26 8.27
C ASP A 51 11.01 -9.06 7.92
N ILE A 52 11.12 -7.99 8.70
CA ILE A 52 10.30 -6.79 8.54
C ILE A 52 11.15 -5.60 8.12
N PHE A 53 10.54 -4.67 7.38
CA PHE A 53 11.05 -3.34 7.14
C PHE A 53 10.04 -2.30 7.66
N ASP A 54 10.54 -1.11 7.94
CA ASP A 54 9.80 0.01 8.52
C ASP A 54 9.64 1.20 7.56
N SER A 55 10.26 1.12 6.37
CA SER A 55 10.17 2.15 5.34
C SER A 55 10.32 1.58 3.94
N ALA A 56 9.67 2.23 2.95
CA ALA A 56 9.80 1.87 1.54
C ALA A 56 11.25 2.02 1.05
N GLU A 57 11.99 3.00 1.58
CA GLU A 57 13.39 3.25 1.27
C GLU A 57 14.29 2.11 1.72
N ALA A 58 13.98 1.45 2.86
CA ALA A 58 14.72 0.28 3.33
C ALA A 58 14.55 -0.89 2.36
N LEU A 59 13.32 -1.15 1.88
CA LEU A 59 13.06 -2.16 0.86
C LEU A 59 13.75 -1.82 -0.47
N ASP A 60 13.58 -0.57 -0.95
CA ASP A 60 14.22 -0.10 -2.19
C ASP A 60 15.74 -0.28 -2.14
N SER A 61 16.38 0.16 -1.04
CA SER A 61 17.82 0.02 -0.85
C SER A 61 18.25 -1.44 -0.89
N LYS A 62 17.47 -2.33 -0.25
CA LYS A 62 17.75 -3.77 -0.22
C LYS A 62 17.69 -4.40 -1.60
N LEU A 63 16.66 -4.07 -2.38
CA LEU A 63 16.45 -4.60 -3.73
C LEU A 63 17.49 -4.05 -4.73
N LEU A 64 17.77 -2.75 -4.67
CA LEU A 64 18.67 -2.08 -5.63
C LEU A 64 20.14 -2.43 -5.41
N THR A 65 20.53 -2.81 -4.20
CA THR A 65 21.90 -3.24 -3.89
C THR A 65 22.19 -4.66 -4.42
N GLY A 66 21.16 -5.48 -4.62
CA GLY A 66 21.27 -6.89 -4.99
C GLY A 66 21.73 -7.77 -3.82
N GLY A 67 21.67 -9.09 -4.01
CA GLY A 67 21.97 -10.04 -2.94
C GLY A 67 20.98 -9.94 -1.78
N SER A 68 19.70 -9.71 -2.10
CA SER A 68 18.66 -9.46 -1.11
C SER A 68 18.50 -10.62 -0.13
N GLY A 69 18.63 -11.86 -0.64
CA GLY A 69 18.43 -13.09 0.13
C GLY A 69 16.97 -13.42 0.40
N TYR A 70 16.04 -12.62 -0.12
CA TYR A 70 14.60 -12.81 0.03
C TYR A 70 13.97 -13.47 -1.19
N ASP A 71 12.87 -14.18 -0.96
CA ASP A 71 12.11 -14.88 -1.98
C ASP A 71 10.87 -14.11 -2.41
N VAL A 72 10.18 -13.46 -1.44
CA VAL A 72 9.05 -12.59 -1.70
C VAL A 72 9.22 -11.29 -0.92
N VAL A 73 8.91 -10.19 -1.61
CA VAL A 73 8.93 -8.83 -1.08
C VAL A 73 7.60 -8.12 -1.35
N PHE A 74 7.31 -7.09 -0.56
CA PHE A 74 6.02 -6.39 -0.57
C PHE A 74 6.18 -4.90 -0.90
N PRO A 75 6.61 -4.57 -2.12
CA PRO A 75 6.73 -3.17 -2.52
C PRO A 75 5.35 -2.54 -2.77
N ALA A 76 5.23 -1.26 -2.39
CA ALA A 76 4.15 -0.43 -2.90
C ALA A 76 4.26 -0.26 -4.42
N SER A 77 3.18 0.13 -5.10
CA SER A 77 3.12 0.23 -6.57
C SER A 77 4.25 1.06 -7.18
N SER A 78 4.63 2.19 -6.57
CA SER A 78 5.79 2.98 -7.02
C SER A 78 7.13 2.30 -6.81
N GLY A 79 7.29 1.59 -5.69
CA GLY A 79 8.46 0.75 -5.39
C GLY A 79 8.62 -0.38 -6.39
N LEU A 80 7.51 -1.07 -6.72
CA LEU A 80 7.48 -2.10 -7.77
C LEU A 80 7.95 -1.53 -9.11
N ALA A 81 7.41 -0.39 -9.54
CA ALA A 81 7.80 0.25 -10.80
C ALA A 81 9.31 0.60 -10.83
N ARG A 82 9.87 1.09 -9.71
CA ARG A 82 11.33 1.34 -9.56
C ARG A 82 12.12 0.03 -9.65
N ALA A 83 11.68 -1.01 -8.95
CA ALA A 83 12.34 -2.31 -8.96
C ALA A 83 12.33 -2.96 -10.37
N ILE A 84 11.23 -2.83 -11.12
CA ILE A 84 11.14 -3.26 -12.53
C ILE A 84 12.13 -2.50 -13.40
N GLN A 85 12.17 -1.16 -13.29
CA GLN A 85 13.08 -0.34 -14.06
C GLN A 85 14.56 -0.68 -13.76
N ALA A 86 14.87 -0.99 -12.51
CA ALA A 86 16.20 -1.39 -12.05
C ALA A 86 16.51 -2.88 -12.36
N LYS A 87 15.56 -3.64 -12.88
CA LYS A 87 15.66 -5.11 -13.09
C LYS A 87 15.98 -5.87 -11.78
N ALA A 88 15.48 -5.38 -10.66
CA ALA A 88 15.67 -5.95 -9.34
C ALA A 88 14.62 -7.02 -8.99
N VAL A 89 13.55 -7.13 -9.77
CA VAL A 89 12.52 -8.17 -9.66
C VAL A 89 12.43 -8.97 -10.94
N GLN A 90 11.98 -10.23 -10.82
CA GLN A 90 11.79 -11.13 -11.95
C GLN A 90 10.30 -11.27 -12.32
N PRO A 91 9.97 -11.63 -13.58
CA PRO A 91 8.59 -11.90 -13.95
C PRO A 91 8.02 -13.08 -13.15
N ILE A 92 6.75 -12.97 -12.78
CA ILE A 92 5.99 -14.03 -12.12
C ILE A 92 5.55 -15.07 -13.16
N ASP A 93 5.89 -16.32 -12.92
CA ASP A 93 5.38 -17.44 -13.74
C ASP A 93 3.92 -17.74 -13.39
N ARG A 94 3.01 -17.18 -14.18
CA ARG A 94 1.56 -17.34 -13.99
C ARG A 94 1.07 -18.78 -14.12
N SER A 95 1.83 -19.66 -14.79
CA SER A 95 1.45 -21.06 -14.92
C SER A 95 1.54 -21.83 -13.60
N LEU A 96 2.26 -21.28 -12.62
CA LEU A 96 2.39 -21.82 -11.27
C LEU A 96 1.32 -21.28 -10.29
N LEU A 97 0.43 -20.39 -10.75
CA LEU A 97 -0.57 -19.73 -9.91
C LEU A 97 -1.99 -20.18 -10.28
N SER A 98 -2.49 -21.16 -9.55
CA SER A 98 -3.85 -21.68 -9.75
C SER A 98 -4.94 -20.73 -9.31
N ASN A 99 -4.65 -19.83 -8.36
CA ASN A 99 -5.57 -18.87 -7.75
C ASN A 99 -5.53 -17.46 -8.40
N LEU A 100 -4.75 -17.29 -9.46
CA LEU A 100 -4.63 -15.98 -10.15
C LEU A 100 -5.97 -15.43 -10.65
N GLY A 101 -6.90 -16.30 -11.06
CA GLY A 101 -8.24 -15.94 -11.54
C GLY A 101 -9.16 -15.32 -10.47
N ASN A 102 -8.78 -15.37 -9.20
CA ASN A 102 -9.51 -14.74 -8.10
C ASN A 102 -9.31 -13.22 -8.07
N LEU A 103 -8.25 -12.69 -8.68
CA LEU A 103 -7.95 -11.26 -8.67
C LEU A 103 -8.97 -10.44 -9.47
N ASP A 104 -9.28 -9.25 -8.99
CA ASP A 104 -10.20 -8.31 -9.63
C ASP A 104 -9.54 -7.68 -10.87
N PRO A 105 -10.11 -7.85 -12.08
CA PRO A 105 -9.58 -7.29 -13.32
C PRO A 105 -9.52 -5.75 -13.32
N GLU A 106 -10.44 -5.06 -12.62
CA GLU A 106 -10.43 -3.60 -12.52
C GLU A 106 -9.20 -3.14 -11.74
N LEU A 107 -8.90 -3.80 -10.61
CA LEU A 107 -7.73 -3.48 -9.79
C LEU A 107 -6.42 -3.84 -10.50
N LEU A 108 -6.39 -4.97 -11.23
CA LEU A 108 -5.25 -5.31 -12.09
C LEU A 108 -5.02 -4.25 -13.18
N ALA A 109 -6.09 -3.73 -13.79
CA ALA A 109 -5.98 -2.66 -14.79
C ALA A 109 -5.43 -1.36 -14.17
N LYS A 110 -5.78 -1.05 -12.92
CA LYS A 110 -5.22 0.09 -12.19
C LYS A 110 -3.74 -0.11 -11.84
N LEU A 111 -3.35 -1.29 -11.38
CA LEU A 111 -1.94 -1.61 -11.09
C LEU A 111 -1.05 -1.59 -12.35
N ALA A 112 -1.64 -1.81 -13.54
CA ALA A 112 -0.92 -1.81 -14.81
C ALA A 112 -0.22 -0.47 -15.15
N SER A 113 -0.56 0.62 -14.46
CA SER A 113 0.18 1.90 -14.53
C SER A 113 1.60 1.78 -14.00
N SER A 114 1.82 0.92 -13.01
CA SER A 114 3.12 0.67 -12.36
C SER A 114 3.81 -0.60 -12.89
N ASP A 115 3.03 -1.60 -13.32
CA ASP A 115 3.52 -2.86 -13.90
C ASP A 115 2.72 -3.21 -15.16
N PRO A 116 3.10 -2.71 -16.34
CA PRO A 116 2.41 -2.98 -17.59
C PRO A 116 2.23 -4.47 -17.87
N GLY A 117 0.97 -4.92 -17.90
CA GLY A 117 0.60 -6.32 -18.06
C GLY A 117 0.68 -7.13 -16.75
N ASN A 118 0.94 -6.50 -15.61
CA ASN A 118 1.04 -7.13 -14.27
C ASN A 118 1.98 -8.35 -14.29
N GLN A 119 3.19 -8.16 -14.83
CA GLN A 119 4.13 -9.25 -15.06
C GLN A 119 5.01 -9.54 -13.85
N TYR A 120 5.28 -8.54 -13.00
CA TYR A 120 6.28 -8.59 -11.94
C TYR A 120 5.69 -8.54 -10.53
N GLY A 121 4.49 -8.00 -10.39
CA GLY A 121 3.80 -7.88 -9.12
C GLY A 121 2.32 -8.24 -9.21
N LEU A 122 1.79 -8.80 -8.12
CA LEU A 122 0.36 -9.05 -7.97
C LEU A 122 -0.17 -8.26 -6.79
N PRO A 123 -1.36 -7.65 -6.90
CA PRO A 123 -1.91 -6.83 -5.82
C PRO A 123 -2.20 -7.71 -4.60
N TYR A 124 -1.66 -7.29 -3.46
CA TYR A 124 -1.86 -7.92 -2.16
C TYR A 124 -2.94 -7.19 -1.38
N THR A 125 -2.70 -5.94 -1.06
CA THR A 125 -3.69 -5.03 -0.51
C THR A 125 -3.75 -3.76 -1.34
N TRP A 126 -4.78 -2.97 -1.12
CA TRP A 126 -4.92 -1.66 -1.71
C TRP A 126 -5.69 -0.73 -0.77
N GLY A 127 -5.53 0.54 -1.00
CA GLY A 127 -6.23 1.58 -0.26
C GLY A 127 -6.16 2.92 -0.97
N THR A 128 -6.57 3.97 -0.28
CA THR A 128 -6.64 5.32 -0.82
C THR A 128 -6.01 6.32 0.14
N ILE A 129 -5.63 7.48 -0.39
CA ILE A 129 -5.28 8.65 0.42
C ILE A 129 -6.50 9.56 0.46
N GLY A 130 -6.94 9.91 1.67
CA GLY A 130 -8.14 10.72 1.85
C GLY A 130 -8.09 11.51 3.15
N LEU A 131 -9.27 11.80 3.67
CA LEU A 131 -9.45 12.66 4.83
C LEU A 131 -9.70 11.83 6.09
N GLY A 132 -8.72 11.78 6.99
CA GLY A 132 -8.91 11.33 8.37
C GLY A 132 -9.33 12.51 9.23
N TYR A 133 -10.44 12.41 9.97
CA TYR A 133 -10.95 13.58 10.71
C TYR A 133 -11.72 13.22 11.98
N ASN A 134 -11.64 14.12 12.95
CA ASN A 134 -12.49 14.13 14.15
C ASN A 134 -13.85 14.75 13.80
N SER A 135 -14.89 13.91 13.78
CA SER A 135 -16.21 14.29 13.27
C SER A 135 -16.84 15.43 14.08
N GLN A 136 -16.76 15.38 15.40
CA GLN A 136 -17.33 16.40 16.29
C GLN A 136 -16.61 17.74 16.15
N ALA A 137 -15.27 17.73 16.05
CA ALA A 137 -14.48 18.94 15.91
C ALA A 137 -14.68 19.63 14.56
N VAL A 138 -14.84 18.84 13.47
CA VAL A 138 -15.13 19.37 12.13
C VAL A 138 -16.56 19.91 12.06
N GLU A 139 -17.57 19.17 12.51
CA GLU A 139 -18.97 19.60 12.51
C GLU A 139 -19.19 20.88 13.34
N GLN A 140 -18.54 20.99 14.49
CA GLN A 140 -18.61 22.18 15.33
C GLN A 140 -18.12 23.45 14.61
N ARG A 141 -17.11 23.34 13.75
CA ARG A 141 -16.48 24.47 13.05
C ARG A 141 -17.05 24.76 11.68
N LEU A 142 -17.58 23.72 11.05
CA LEU A 142 -18.10 23.72 9.69
C LEU A 142 -19.46 22.99 9.64
N PRO A 143 -20.48 23.48 10.37
CA PRO A 143 -21.77 22.79 10.45
C PRO A 143 -22.41 22.65 9.06
N GLY A 144 -22.82 21.41 8.74
CA GLY A 144 -23.46 21.06 7.47
C GLY A 144 -22.54 21.05 6.24
N VAL A 145 -21.23 21.23 6.41
CA VAL A 145 -20.25 21.06 5.31
C VAL A 145 -19.91 19.58 5.15
N ALA A 146 -19.93 19.08 3.90
CA ALA A 146 -19.59 17.70 3.60
C ALA A 146 -18.14 17.40 4.03
N SER A 147 -17.98 16.33 4.83
CA SER A 147 -16.67 15.91 5.36
C SER A 147 -15.83 15.07 4.38
N ASN A 148 -16.38 14.78 3.20
CA ASN A 148 -15.76 13.95 2.15
C ASN A 148 -15.32 14.77 0.93
N SER A 149 -14.92 16.03 1.11
CA SER A 149 -14.43 16.88 0.02
C SER A 149 -13.05 17.44 0.36
N LEU A 150 -12.14 17.44 -0.60
CA LEU A 150 -10.83 18.11 -0.50
C LEU A 150 -10.97 19.64 -0.32
N ASP A 151 -12.17 20.19 -0.48
CA ASP A 151 -12.50 21.56 -0.12
C ASP A 151 -12.12 21.90 1.32
N LEU A 152 -12.23 20.95 2.25
CA LEU A 152 -11.84 21.12 3.65
C LEU A 152 -10.38 21.53 3.82
N LEU A 153 -9.52 21.08 2.90
CA LEU A 153 -8.10 21.43 2.87
C LEU A 153 -7.82 22.63 1.99
N PHE A 154 -8.37 22.62 0.76
CA PHE A 154 -7.91 23.51 -0.29
C PHE A 154 -8.71 24.80 -0.43
N LYS A 155 -9.90 24.88 0.18
CA LYS A 155 -10.64 26.16 0.25
C LYS A 155 -10.23 26.93 1.50
N PRO A 156 -9.66 28.15 1.36
CA PRO A 156 -9.20 28.96 2.50
C PRO A 156 -10.30 29.22 3.55
N GLU A 157 -11.56 29.37 3.11
CA GLU A 157 -12.71 29.59 3.99
C GLU A 157 -13.02 28.41 4.91
N TYR A 158 -12.64 27.17 4.52
CA TYR A 158 -12.79 26.00 5.38
C TYR A 158 -11.52 25.72 6.18
N ALA A 159 -10.37 25.68 5.52
CA ALA A 159 -9.09 25.40 6.17
C ALA A 159 -8.79 26.39 7.32
N SER A 160 -9.09 27.68 7.14
CA SER A 160 -8.88 28.69 8.19
C SER A 160 -9.71 28.45 9.46
N LYS A 161 -10.92 27.91 9.33
CA LYS A 161 -11.78 27.56 10.47
C LYS A 161 -11.27 26.31 11.21
N LEU A 162 -10.64 25.39 10.48
CA LEU A 162 -10.07 24.16 11.04
C LEU A 162 -8.65 24.36 11.60
N LYS A 163 -7.97 25.47 11.26
CA LYS A 163 -6.63 25.80 11.77
C LYS A 163 -6.51 25.66 13.30
N GLY A 164 -7.52 26.14 14.03
CA GLY A 164 -7.51 26.14 15.50
C GLY A 164 -7.53 24.75 16.13
N CYS A 165 -8.16 23.75 15.48
CA CYS A 165 -8.12 22.36 15.93
C CYS A 165 -6.97 21.56 15.30
N GLY A 166 -6.32 22.07 14.27
CA GLY A 166 -5.13 21.50 13.67
C GLY A 166 -5.41 20.67 12.42
N ILE A 167 -4.64 20.95 11.37
CA ILE A 167 -4.65 20.24 10.10
C ILE A 167 -3.25 19.66 9.88
N ALA A 168 -3.16 18.41 9.45
CA ALA A 168 -1.92 17.76 9.04
C ALA A 168 -1.99 17.23 7.60
N VAL A 169 -0.84 17.11 6.96
CA VAL A 169 -0.69 16.48 5.64
C VAL A 169 0.48 15.53 5.70
N ILE A 170 0.33 14.34 5.12
CA ILE A 170 1.43 13.36 5.01
C ILE A 170 2.63 13.94 4.25
N ASP A 171 3.84 13.54 4.65
CA ASP A 171 5.08 13.95 4.00
C ASP A 171 5.37 13.08 2.77
N SER A 172 4.57 13.27 1.72
CA SER A 172 4.69 12.52 0.47
C SER A 172 4.53 13.45 -0.73
N PRO A 173 5.64 13.99 -1.26
CA PRO A 173 5.61 15.01 -2.32
C PRO A 173 4.91 14.54 -3.59
N GLN A 174 5.11 13.30 -4.02
CA GLN A 174 4.57 12.80 -5.28
C GLN A 174 3.05 12.66 -5.20
N GLU A 175 2.56 12.10 -4.10
CA GLU A 175 1.15 11.82 -3.86
C GLU A 175 0.36 13.09 -3.60
N VAL A 176 0.84 13.95 -2.71
CA VAL A 176 0.11 15.19 -2.36
C VAL A 176 0.03 16.16 -3.53
N ILE A 177 1.10 16.29 -4.34
CA ILE A 177 1.07 17.12 -5.56
C ILE A 177 0.12 16.50 -6.60
N ALA A 178 0.08 15.17 -6.75
CA ALA A 178 -0.86 14.51 -7.65
C ALA A 178 -2.31 14.75 -7.22
N ILE A 179 -2.62 14.69 -5.93
CA ILE A 179 -3.94 14.98 -5.38
C ILE A 179 -4.30 16.47 -5.60
N ALA A 180 -3.35 17.38 -5.39
CA ALA A 180 -3.56 18.82 -5.64
C ALA A 180 -3.86 19.12 -7.12
N LEU A 181 -3.12 18.49 -8.04
CA LEU A 181 -3.38 18.59 -9.49
C LEU A 181 -4.76 18.02 -9.84
N HIS A 182 -5.10 16.86 -9.31
CA HIS A 182 -6.40 16.24 -9.53
C HIS A 182 -7.56 17.12 -9.03
N TYR A 183 -7.42 17.69 -7.83
CA TYR A 183 -8.39 18.64 -7.29
C TYR A 183 -8.60 19.87 -8.20
N LEU A 184 -7.55 20.34 -8.87
CA LEU A 184 -7.59 21.42 -9.85
C LEU A 184 -8.16 20.98 -11.21
N GLY A 185 -8.59 19.72 -11.39
CA GLY A 185 -9.06 19.16 -12.66
C GLY A 185 -7.95 18.97 -13.69
N LYS A 186 -6.70 18.83 -13.23
CA LYS A 186 -5.52 18.60 -14.06
C LYS A 186 -5.13 17.13 -14.04
N ASP A 187 -4.29 16.72 -15.01
CA ASP A 187 -3.65 15.41 -14.94
C ASP A 187 -2.80 15.33 -13.68
N PRO A 188 -3.03 14.34 -12.77
CA PRO A 188 -2.24 14.14 -11.56
C PRO A 188 -0.73 14.04 -11.81
N TYR A 189 -0.34 13.63 -13.02
CA TYR A 189 1.05 13.43 -13.44
C TYR A 189 1.54 14.45 -14.47
N SER A 190 0.81 15.56 -14.62
CA SER A 190 1.21 16.65 -15.50
C SER A 190 2.65 17.11 -15.23
N SER A 191 3.39 17.35 -16.32
CA SER A 191 4.70 18.00 -16.33
C SER A 191 4.64 19.42 -16.90
N ASP A 192 3.43 19.90 -17.17
CA ASP A 192 3.21 21.27 -17.62
C ASP A 192 3.56 22.25 -16.49
N ARG A 193 4.23 23.35 -16.87
CA ARG A 193 4.73 24.33 -15.89
C ARG A 193 3.61 25.12 -15.24
N ASP A 194 2.56 25.42 -16.00
CA ASP A 194 1.43 26.20 -15.48
C ASP A 194 0.58 25.34 -14.54
N ASP A 195 0.40 24.04 -14.84
CA ASP A 195 -0.24 23.09 -13.95
C ASP A 195 0.52 22.93 -12.64
N LEU A 196 1.84 22.76 -12.71
CA LEU A 196 2.70 22.65 -11.51
C LEU A 196 2.73 23.94 -10.70
N ALA A 197 2.71 25.09 -11.36
CA ALA A 197 2.62 26.39 -10.67
C ALA A 197 1.27 26.57 -9.98
N ALA A 198 0.17 26.12 -10.60
CA ALA A 198 -1.16 26.13 -9.99
C ALA A 198 -1.22 25.21 -8.74
N ALA A 199 -0.65 24.01 -8.81
CA ALA A 199 -0.54 23.12 -7.65
C ALA A 199 0.30 23.73 -6.53
N GLN A 200 1.43 24.34 -6.87
CA GLN A 200 2.28 25.06 -5.90
C GLN A 200 1.51 26.20 -5.21
N GLN A 201 0.74 26.99 -5.97
CA GLN A 201 -0.08 28.07 -5.43
C GLN A 201 -1.18 27.54 -4.50
N LEU A 202 -1.84 26.44 -4.88
CA LEU A 202 -2.85 25.77 -4.05
C LEU A 202 -2.26 25.33 -2.71
N LEU A 203 -1.12 24.67 -2.72
CA LEU A 203 -0.41 24.21 -1.52
C LEU A 203 0.07 25.39 -0.67
N ALA A 204 0.57 26.47 -1.28
CA ALA A 204 0.95 27.69 -0.57
C ALA A 204 -0.26 28.34 0.16
N GLY A 205 -1.46 28.26 -0.43
CA GLY A 205 -2.71 28.72 0.21
C GLY A 205 -3.14 27.87 1.40
N LEU A 206 -2.85 26.57 1.38
CA LEU A 206 -3.12 25.67 2.49
C LEU A 206 -2.14 25.86 3.66
N GLN A 207 -0.87 26.12 3.36
CA GLN A 207 0.25 26.12 4.30
C GLN A 207 0.00 26.95 5.59
N PRO A 208 -0.55 28.19 5.58
CA PRO A 208 -0.78 28.95 6.80
C PRO A 208 -1.80 28.31 7.77
N ASN A 209 -2.57 27.34 7.31
CA ASN A 209 -3.62 26.66 8.07
C ASN A 209 -3.15 25.31 8.64
N LEU A 210 -1.99 24.81 8.21
CA LEU A 210 -1.46 23.56 8.71
C LEU A 210 -0.85 23.68 10.09
N ARG A 211 -0.96 22.63 10.87
CA ARG A 211 -0.18 22.43 12.09
C ARG A 211 1.19 21.88 11.77
N TYR A 212 1.26 20.91 10.84
CA TYR A 212 2.51 20.35 10.32
C TYR A 212 2.30 19.55 9.03
N VAL A 213 3.43 19.24 8.38
CA VAL A 213 3.58 18.21 7.34
C VAL A 213 4.44 17.10 7.94
N GLY A 214 3.94 15.85 7.93
CA GLY A 214 4.68 14.71 8.48
C GLY A 214 3.89 13.41 8.43
N SER A 215 4.58 12.29 8.37
CA SER A 215 3.99 10.95 8.37
C SER A 215 4.16 10.27 9.73
N GLY A 216 3.22 9.40 10.09
CA GLY A 216 3.21 8.61 11.33
C GLY A 216 2.59 9.35 12.53
N ARG A 217 3.12 10.50 12.91
CA ARG A 217 2.65 11.27 14.07
C ARG A 217 1.15 11.62 14.03
N HIS A 218 0.60 11.85 12.83
CA HIS A 218 -0.80 12.24 12.66
C HIS A 218 -1.79 11.16 13.13
N ILE A 219 -1.38 9.88 13.21
CA ILE A 219 -2.19 8.80 13.77
C ILE A 219 -2.49 9.06 15.23
N ASP A 220 -1.45 9.28 16.02
CA ASP A 220 -1.59 9.59 17.46
C ASP A 220 -2.29 10.92 17.70
N ASP A 221 -1.95 11.94 16.90
CA ASP A 221 -2.52 13.29 17.08
C ASP A 221 -4.02 13.32 16.74
N LEU A 222 -4.48 12.56 15.71
CA LEU A 222 -5.91 12.34 15.44
C LEU A 222 -6.58 11.59 16.61
N ALA A 223 -5.96 10.50 17.06
CA ALA A 223 -6.49 9.67 18.14
C ALA A 223 -6.65 10.44 19.46
N LYS A 224 -5.79 11.43 19.73
CA LYS A 224 -5.83 12.26 20.92
C LYS A 224 -6.63 13.57 20.73
N GLY A 225 -7.12 13.85 19.52
CA GLY A 225 -7.80 15.11 19.19
C GLY A 225 -6.89 16.34 19.14
N GLU A 226 -5.57 16.15 19.04
CA GLU A 226 -4.60 17.22 18.87
C GLU A 226 -4.65 17.84 17.48
N ILE A 227 -5.09 17.06 16.47
CA ILE A 227 -5.50 17.55 15.16
C ILE A 227 -6.92 17.07 14.86
N CYS A 228 -7.64 17.80 14.03
CA CYS A 228 -9.01 17.46 13.66
C CYS A 228 -9.17 17.04 12.21
N LEU A 229 -8.16 17.23 11.38
CA LEU A 229 -8.16 16.86 9.97
C LEU A 229 -6.76 16.45 9.53
N ALA A 230 -6.67 15.38 8.77
CA ALA A 230 -5.44 14.96 8.11
C ALA A 230 -5.70 14.50 6.68
N LEU A 231 -4.84 14.88 5.73
CA LEU A 231 -4.71 14.14 4.48
C LEU A 231 -3.80 12.94 4.77
N THR A 232 -4.34 11.72 4.67
CA THR A 232 -3.66 10.52 5.17
C THR A 232 -4.09 9.25 4.43
N TYR A 233 -3.36 8.18 4.62
CA TYR A 233 -3.75 6.85 4.17
C TYR A 233 -4.97 6.34 4.98
N ASN A 234 -5.85 5.58 4.32
CA ASN A 234 -7.04 5.04 4.97
C ASN A 234 -6.71 4.20 6.22
N GLY A 235 -5.68 3.35 6.17
CA GLY A 235 -5.28 2.53 7.31
C GLY A 235 -4.81 3.34 8.51
N ASP A 236 -4.07 4.44 8.28
CA ASP A 236 -3.63 5.33 9.36
C ASP A 236 -4.80 5.99 10.08
N ALA A 237 -5.82 6.42 9.32
CA ALA A 237 -7.02 7.02 9.91
C ALA A 237 -7.87 5.98 10.68
N LEU A 238 -7.96 4.74 10.17
CA LEU A 238 -8.65 3.65 10.85
C LEU A 238 -7.93 3.25 12.14
N LEU A 239 -6.59 3.19 12.12
CA LEU A 239 -5.79 2.95 13.32
C LEU A 239 -5.97 4.09 14.34
N ALA A 240 -6.03 5.34 13.89
CA ALA A 240 -6.32 6.48 14.76
C ALA A 240 -7.72 6.37 15.37
N ALA A 241 -8.72 5.90 14.62
CA ALA A 241 -10.07 5.67 15.11
C ALA A 241 -10.11 4.59 16.21
N ASP A 242 -9.41 3.48 15.99
CA ASP A 242 -9.31 2.40 16.97
C ASP A 242 -8.62 2.86 18.25
N ASN A 243 -7.48 3.55 18.13
CA ASN A 243 -6.75 4.11 19.27
C ASN A 243 -7.60 5.10 20.06
N ALA A 244 -8.38 5.96 19.39
CA ALA A 244 -9.28 6.92 20.05
C ALA A 244 -10.38 6.19 20.84
N ARG A 245 -10.99 5.15 20.24
CA ARG A 245 -12.03 4.34 20.89
C ARG A 245 -11.48 3.58 22.11
N GLU A 246 -10.31 2.96 21.97
CA GLU A 246 -9.66 2.24 23.08
C GLU A 246 -9.27 3.17 24.24
N ALA A 247 -8.86 4.40 23.92
CA ALA A 247 -8.55 5.44 24.91
C ALA A 247 -9.81 6.09 25.54
N GLY A 248 -11.03 5.69 25.10
CA GLY A 248 -12.29 6.25 25.60
C GLY A 248 -12.48 7.74 25.28
N GLN A 249 -11.98 8.20 24.15
CA GLN A 249 -12.13 9.60 23.73
C GLN A 249 -13.61 9.97 23.54
N PRO A 250 -14.02 11.22 23.84
CA PRO A 250 -15.41 11.67 23.71
C PRO A 250 -15.77 12.09 22.27
N PHE A 251 -15.03 11.62 21.27
CA PHE A 251 -15.23 11.93 19.85
C PHE A 251 -14.89 10.72 18.98
N ASP A 252 -15.37 10.74 17.73
CA ASP A 252 -15.12 9.73 16.75
C ASP A 252 -14.16 10.24 15.66
N VAL A 253 -13.18 9.40 15.31
CA VAL A 253 -12.33 9.61 14.15
C VAL A 253 -12.88 8.78 12.98
N HIS A 254 -12.99 9.40 11.81
CA HIS A 254 -13.44 8.77 10.59
C HIS A 254 -12.45 8.98 9.46
N TYR A 255 -12.52 8.12 8.47
CA TYR A 255 -11.89 8.31 7.17
C TYR A 255 -12.96 8.57 6.11
N ARG A 256 -12.63 9.38 5.10
CA ARG A 256 -13.48 9.56 3.90
C ARG A 256 -12.65 9.64 2.64
N ILE A 257 -13.08 8.91 1.62
CA ILE A 257 -12.57 9.08 0.26
C ILE A 257 -13.16 10.37 -0.31
N PRO A 258 -12.32 11.30 -0.84
CA PRO A 258 -12.80 12.55 -1.41
C PRO A 258 -13.75 12.34 -2.60
N VAL A 259 -14.84 13.10 -2.65
CA VAL A 259 -15.82 13.05 -3.78
C VAL A 259 -15.20 13.46 -5.12
N GLU A 260 -14.14 14.24 -5.09
CA GLU A 260 -13.39 14.62 -6.29
C GLU A 260 -12.63 13.45 -6.90
N GLY A 261 -12.40 12.39 -6.14
CA GLY A 261 -11.49 11.32 -6.43
C GLY A 261 -10.14 11.56 -5.76
N THR A 262 -9.34 10.50 -5.69
CA THR A 262 -8.04 10.54 -5.06
C THR A 262 -7.14 9.42 -5.56
N LEU A 263 -5.91 9.37 -5.03
CA LEU A 263 -4.94 8.34 -5.36
C LEU A 263 -5.31 7.00 -4.71
N ILE A 264 -5.31 5.93 -5.53
CA ILE A 264 -5.32 4.54 -5.09
C ILE A 264 -3.88 4.02 -5.10
N TRP A 265 -3.47 3.40 -4.00
CA TRP A 265 -2.19 2.73 -3.85
C TRP A 265 -2.38 1.22 -3.76
N PHE A 266 -1.34 0.47 -4.10
CA PHE A 266 -1.28 -0.98 -3.94
C PHE A 266 -0.01 -1.35 -3.22
N ASP A 267 -0.09 -2.31 -2.30
CA ASP A 267 1.04 -3.14 -1.94
C ASP A 267 0.96 -4.43 -2.74
N THR A 268 2.10 -4.89 -3.19
CA THR A 268 2.19 -6.00 -4.14
C THR A 268 3.05 -7.13 -3.61
N LEU A 269 2.80 -8.34 -4.12
CA LEU A 269 3.69 -9.48 -3.97
C LEU A 269 4.62 -9.51 -5.16
N ALA A 270 5.92 -9.44 -4.94
CA ALA A 270 6.95 -9.49 -6.00
C ALA A 270 8.09 -10.43 -5.62
N ILE A 271 8.76 -10.98 -6.64
CA ILE A 271 9.88 -11.91 -6.47
C ILE A 271 11.18 -11.19 -6.88
N PRO A 272 12.16 -11.01 -5.98
CA PRO A 272 13.47 -10.47 -6.34
C PRO A 272 14.15 -11.29 -7.44
N VAL A 273 14.94 -10.64 -8.30
CA VAL A 273 15.65 -11.32 -9.41
C VAL A 273 16.64 -12.39 -8.88
N ASP A 274 17.15 -12.18 -7.67
CA ASP A 274 18.11 -13.04 -6.97
C ASP A 274 17.48 -13.94 -5.91
N ALA A 275 16.16 -14.13 -5.95
CA ALA A 275 15.44 -14.98 -5.00
C ALA A 275 16.05 -16.38 -4.94
N PRO A 276 16.49 -16.87 -3.77
CA PRO A 276 17.11 -18.19 -3.65
C PRO A 276 16.15 -19.35 -3.88
N HIS A 277 14.83 -19.15 -3.62
CA HIS A 277 13.83 -20.21 -3.71
C HIS A 277 12.59 -19.80 -4.54
N PRO A 278 12.73 -19.50 -5.86
CA PRO A 278 11.63 -18.92 -6.65
C PRO A 278 10.39 -19.84 -6.74
N LYS A 279 10.55 -21.15 -6.65
CA LYS A 279 9.40 -22.07 -6.59
C LYS A 279 8.62 -21.96 -5.28
N ALA A 280 9.31 -21.79 -4.15
CA ALA A 280 8.65 -21.54 -2.87
C ALA A 280 7.95 -20.18 -2.84
N ALA A 281 8.55 -19.16 -3.51
CA ALA A 281 7.94 -17.85 -3.69
C ALA A 281 6.60 -17.95 -4.44
N HIS A 282 6.56 -18.65 -5.58
CA HIS A 282 5.31 -18.84 -6.32
C HIS A 282 4.27 -19.63 -5.52
N ALA A 283 4.68 -20.68 -4.78
CA ALA A 283 3.76 -21.42 -3.92
C ALA A 283 3.15 -20.53 -2.82
N PHE A 284 3.93 -19.63 -2.25
CA PHE A 284 3.46 -18.68 -1.25
C PHE A 284 2.51 -17.63 -1.86
N ILE A 285 2.87 -17.07 -3.00
CA ILE A 285 2.02 -16.13 -3.73
C ILE A 285 0.68 -16.80 -4.07
N ASP A 286 0.69 -18.02 -4.62
CA ASP A 286 -0.55 -18.75 -4.92
C ASP A 286 -1.39 -19.04 -3.67
N HIS A 287 -0.73 -19.35 -2.53
CA HIS A 287 -1.41 -19.51 -1.25
C HIS A 287 -2.09 -18.23 -0.79
N MET A 288 -1.42 -17.07 -0.88
CA MET A 288 -2.00 -15.78 -0.50
C MET A 288 -3.09 -15.27 -1.45
N LEU A 289 -3.14 -15.81 -2.69
CA LEU A 289 -4.25 -15.56 -3.62
C LEU A 289 -5.49 -16.42 -3.34
N ARG A 290 -5.47 -17.29 -2.34
CA ARG A 290 -6.68 -18.01 -1.90
C ARG A 290 -7.62 -17.07 -1.16
N PRO A 291 -8.94 -17.20 -1.35
CA PRO A 291 -9.92 -16.35 -0.67
C PRO A 291 -9.76 -16.34 0.84
N GLU A 292 -9.53 -17.49 1.46
CA GLU A 292 -9.43 -17.65 2.90
C GLU A 292 -8.19 -16.94 3.49
N ALA A 293 -7.04 -17.08 2.80
CA ALA A 293 -5.79 -16.51 3.25
C ALA A 293 -5.80 -14.97 3.21
N ILE A 294 -6.33 -14.41 2.12
CA ILE A 294 -6.35 -12.96 1.96
C ILE A 294 -7.50 -12.29 2.72
N ALA A 295 -8.62 -12.99 2.94
CA ALA A 295 -9.71 -12.49 3.80
C ALA A 295 -9.23 -12.35 5.25
N GLU A 296 -8.48 -13.33 5.75
CA GLU A 296 -7.91 -13.27 7.09
C GLU A 296 -6.96 -12.07 7.26
N LEU A 297 -6.15 -11.76 6.24
CA LEU A 297 -5.35 -10.55 6.24
C LEU A 297 -6.24 -9.31 6.37
N THR A 298 -7.23 -9.14 5.48
CA THR A 298 -8.13 -7.98 5.49
C THR A 298 -8.83 -7.82 6.84
N ASN A 299 -9.30 -8.92 7.45
CA ASN A 299 -9.95 -8.90 8.77
C ASN A 299 -9.00 -8.48 9.90
N SER A 300 -7.68 -8.66 9.72
CA SER A 300 -6.68 -8.32 10.73
C SER A 300 -6.11 -6.90 10.58
N VAL A 301 -5.98 -6.40 9.34
CA VAL A 301 -5.30 -5.10 9.07
C VAL A 301 -6.24 -4.03 8.50
N PHE A 302 -7.50 -4.36 8.22
CA PHE A 302 -8.52 -3.46 7.68
C PHE A 302 -8.20 -2.84 6.31
N PHE A 303 -7.20 -3.35 5.59
CA PHE A 303 -6.94 -2.97 4.21
C PHE A 303 -7.75 -3.84 3.25
N ALA A 304 -8.29 -3.22 2.22
CA ALA A 304 -8.96 -3.95 1.16
C ALA A 304 -7.98 -4.86 0.42
N ASN A 305 -8.44 -6.04 0.00
CA ASN A 305 -7.70 -6.94 -0.86
C ASN A 305 -8.26 -6.93 -2.29
N ALA A 306 -7.49 -7.43 -3.24
CA ALA A 306 -7.87 -7.47 -4.65
C ALA A 306 -8.53 -8.79 -5.09
N ASN A 307 -8.89 -9.68 -4.16
CA ASN A 307 -9.45 -11.00 -4.45
C ASN A 307 -10.99 -10.95 -4.41
N ARG A 308 -11.64 -11.10 -5.56
CA ARG A 308 -13.12 -11.05 -5.66
C ARG A 308 -13.80 -12.18 -4.90
N ALA A 309 -13.17 -13.35 -4.82
CA ALA A 309 -13.75 -14.50 -4.15
C ALA A 309 -13.66 -14.40 -2.61
N ALA A 310 -12.85 -13.49 -2.08
CA ALA A 310 -12.69 -13.30 -0.65
C ALA A 310 -13.83 -12.50 0.01
N GLY A 311 -14.67 -11.81 -0.78
CA GLY A 311 -15.64 -10.84 -0.25
C GLY A 311 -16.63 -11.43 0.77
N GLU A 312 -17.07 -12.69 0.61
CA GLU A 312 -17.96 -13.36 1.56
C GLU A 312 -17.26 -13.82 2.85
N LEU A 313 -15.93 -13.87 2.85
CA LEU A 313 -15.09 -14.29 3.98
C LEU A 313 -14.52 -13.10 4.77
N VAL A 314 -14.60 -11.92 4.20
CA VAL A 314 -14.24 -10.67 4.89
C VAL A 314 -15.39 -10.22 5.76
N ASP A 315 -15.09 -9.73 6.96
CA ASP A 315 -16.08 -9.23 7.91
C ASP A 315 -17.01 -8.20 7.25
N ALA A 316 -18.31 -8.38 7.48
CA ALA A 316 -19.34 -7.54 6.88
C ALA A 316 -19.21 -6.05 7.28
N ALA A 317 -18.62 -5.74 8.43
CA ALA A 317 -18.32 -4.37 8.84
C ALA A 317 -17.27 -3.72 7.93
N ILE A 318 -16.30 -4.50 7.44
CA ILE A 318 -15.25 -4.04 6.55
C ILE A 318 -15.76 -3.93 5.10
N THR A 319 -16.42 -4.99 4.60
CA THR A 319 -16.90 -5.01 3.20
C THR A 319 -18.02 -4.00 2.93
N ARG A 320 -18.78 -3.60 3.94
CA ARG A 320 -19.85 -2.59 3.84
C ARG A 320 -19.35 -1.16 4.08
N ASP A 321 -18.12 -0.99 4.51
CA ASP A 321 -17.53 0.34 4.68
C ASP A 321 -17.14 0.90 3.31
N PRO A 322 -17.82 1.97 2.83
CA PRO A 322 -17.56 2.55 1.52
C PRO A 322 -16.21 3.27 1.45
N ASP A 323 -15.55 3.46 2.56
CA ASP A 323 -14.21 4.07 2.64
C ASP A 323 -13.09 3.03 2.61
N ILE A 324 -13.44 1.73 2.75
CA ILE A 324 -12.53 0.58 2.55
C ILE A 324 -12.83 -0.09 1.20
N TYR A 325 -14.12 -0.41 0.94
CA TYR A 325 -14.59 -0.97 -0.31
C TYR A 325 -15.56 -0.01 -1.01
N PRO A 326 -15.03 1.04 -1.68
CA PRO A 326 -15.86 2.06 -2.30
C PRO A 326 -16.71 1.49 -3.44
N PRO A 327 -17.94 2.03 -3.64
CA PRO A 327 -18.79 1.66 -4.74
C PRO A 327 -18.16 2.04 -6.09
N ALA A 328 -18.65 1.43 -7.18
CA ALA A 328 -18.05 1.53 -8.51
C ALA A 328 -17.88 2.98 -9.00
N GLU A 329 -18.86 3.85 -8.72
CA GLU A 329 -18.80 5.26 -9.10
C GLU A 329 -17.71 6.07 -8.37
N VAL A 330 -17.33 5.65 -7.17
CA VAL A 330 -16.20 6.24 -6.43
C VAL A 330 -14.89 5.66 -6.96
N ARG A 331 -14.82 4.32 -7.16
CA ARG A 331 -13.63 3.68 -7.73
C ARG A 331 -13.26 4.21 -9.11
N ALA A 332 -14.25 4.57 -9.93
CA ALA A 332 -14.03 5.17 -11.26
C ALA A 332 -13.28 6.50 -11.21
N ARG A 333 -13.35 7.24 -10.10
CA ARG A 333 -12.65 8.52 -9.89
C ARG A 333 -11.27 8.37 -9.24
N LEU A 334 -10.90 7.16 -8.82
CA LEU A 334 -9.58 6.91 -8.26
C LEU A 334 -8.54 6.85 -9.39
N PHE A 335 -7.43 7.52 -9.21
CA PHE A 335 -6.29 7.47 -10.11
C PHE A 335 -5.12 6.71 -9.48
N SER A 336 -4.41 5.94 -10.31
CA SER A 336 -3.30 5.09 -9.84
C SER A 336 -1.99 5.84 -9.84
N GLU A 337 -1.09 5.45 -8.93
CA GLU A 337 0.26 5.95 -8.88
C GLU A 337 1.02 5.66 -10.19
N GLN A 338 1.87 6.59 -10.62
CA GLN A 338 2.73 6.45 -11.79
C GLN A 338 4.18 6.81 -11.44
N LEU A 339 5.12 6.03 -11.94
CA LEU A 339 6.53 6.36 -11.83
C LEU A 339 6.89 7.50 -12.80
N LEU A 340 7.17 8.66 -12.26
CA LEU A 340 7.59 9.82 -13.04
C LEU A 340 9.08 9.73 -13.44
N PRO A 341 9.47 10.29 -14.60
CA PRO A 341 10.87 10.49 -14.93
C PRO A 341 11.60 11.32 -13.85
N LEU A 342 12.86 11.03 -13.59
CA LEU A 342 13.68 11.68 -12.54
C LEU A 342 13.64 13.21 -12.58
N ARG A 343 13.60 13.81 -13.79
CA ARG A 343 13.48 15.26 -13.93
C ARG A 343 12.20 15.79 -13.30
N GLN A 344 11.07 15.14 -13.56
CA GLN A 344 9.75 15.53 -13.03
C GLN A 344 9.66 15.27 -11.52
N GLN A 345 10.23 14.16 -11.04
CA GLN A 345 10.33 13.91 -9.60
C GLN A 345 11.10 15.02 -8.89
N ARG A 346 12.26 15.47 -9.44
CA ARG A 346 13.04 16.58 -8.87
C ARG A 346 12.28 17.90 -8.87
N GLU A 347 11.49 18.17 -9.89
CA GLU A 347 10.65 19.37 -9.97
C GLU A 347 9.59 19.38 -8.86
N ARG A 348 8.86 18.28 -8.67
CA ARG A 348 7.92 18.10 -7.57
C ARG A 348 8.59 18.17 -6.21
N THR A 349 9.76 17.57 -6.05
CA THR A 349 10.53 17.67 -4.79
C THR A 349 10.90 19.14 -4.47
N ARG A 350 11.19 19.98 -5.46
CA ARG A 350 11.44 21.42 -5.23
C ARG A 350 10.17 22.15 -4.78
N ILE A 351 9.03 21.89 -5.43
CA ILE A 351 7.74 22.46 -5.01
C ILE A 351 7.46 22.07 -3.56
N TRP A 352 7.67 20.80 -3.22
CA TRP A 352 7.48 20.27 -1.88
C TRP A 352 8.41 20.88 -0.84
N ALA A 353 9.68 21.03 -1.17
CA ALA A 353 10.66 21.69 -0.31
C ALA A 353 10.27 23.14 0.00
N THR A 354 9.79 23.87 -1.02
CA THR A 354 9.26 25.24 -0.84
C THR A 354 8.04 25.24 0.09
N PHE A 355 7.11 24.31 -0.11
CA PHE A 355 5.92 24.16 0.74
C PHE A 355 6.28 23.89 2.20
N ARG A 356 7.27 23.01 2.45
CA ARG A 356 7.74 22.67 3.80
C ARG A 356 8.61 23.74 4.46
N SER A 357 9.37 24.53 3.71
CA SER A 357 10.34 25.45 4.28
C SER A 357 9.76 26.65 5.00
N GLN A 358 8.44 26.80 5.02
CA GLN A 358 7.73 27.89 5.64
C GLN A 358 7.17 27.52 7.03
N TYR A 359 7.63 26.39 7.60
CA TYR A 359 7.36 25.97 8.99
C TYR A 359 8.53 26.26 9.92
#